data_b5328561afddf72825162b4289740b00
#
_entry.id   b5328561afddf72825162b4289740b00
#
_cell.length_a   1.000
_cell.length_b   1.000
_cell.length_c   1.000
_cell.angle_alpha   90.00
_cell.angle_beta   90.00
_cell.angle_gamma   90.00
#
_symmetry.space_group_name_H-M   'P 1'
#
loop_
_entity.id
_entity.type
_entity.pdbx_description
1 polymer ?
#
loop_
_entity_poly.entity_id
_entity_poly.type
_entity_poly.pdbx_seq_one_letter_code
_entity_poly.pdbx_strand_id
1 'polypeptide(L)'
;VFSASSFVAMAQATTPLAKDHSKFLGNIIPHFIPQQYNLLWNQVTAENAGKWGSIESTRNIMSWGNHDRAYKLAHDNAYKFRFHTIVWGSQEPAWLKNMNAQQQLIELNEFMTIASQRYPNIHYIDVVNEPIHAPSSMKEALGGNGTTGWDWVVKSVELARHYFPNSELHINEFHVMAGWSDDVLNTYLQII
;
A
#
# COMPACT_ATOMS: atom_id res chain seq x y z
N VAL A 1 55.23 -17.55 -17.56
CA VAL A 1 54.00 -16.86 -17.98
C VAL A 1 53.10 -16.77 -16.72
N PHE A 2 53.13 -15.64 -16.03
CA PHE A 2 52.23 -15.39 -14.86
C PHE A 2 50.93 -14.84 -15.43
N SER A 3 49.83 -15.59 -15.25
CA SER A 3 48.49 -15.11 -15.50
C SER A 3 48.06 -14.21 -14.31
N ALA A 4 47.96 -12.90 -14.53
CA ALA A 4 47.39 -11.99 -13.59
C ALA A 4 45.86 -12.13 -13.67
N SER A 5 45.26 -12.83 -12.72
CA SER A 5 43.81 -12.84 -12.50
C SER A 5 43.38 -11.46 -11.98
N SER A 6 42.76 -10.67 -12.85
CA SER A 6 42.17 -9.39 -12.45
C SER A 6 40.98 -9.69 -11.53
N PHE A 7 41.12 -9.52 -10.24
CA PHE A 7 40.00 -9.44 -9.32
C PHE A 7 39.29 -8.09 -9.59
N VAL A 8 38.16 -8.12 -10.26
CA VAL A 8 37.23 -7.00 -10.25
C VAL A 8 36.62 -6.95 -8.85
N ALA A 9 37.12 -6.08 -8.00
CA ALA A 9 36.46 -5.76 -6.74
C ALA A 9 35.13 -5.12 -7.08
N MET A 10 34.05 -5.85 -6.96
CA MET A 10 32.71 -5.23 -6.99
C MET A 10 32.62 -4.31 -5.78
N ALA A 11 32.48 -3.01 -6.04
CA ALA A 11 32.21 -2.05 -4.99
C ALA A 11 30.86 -2.43 -4.34
N GLN A 12 30.92 -2.89 -3.10
CA GLN A 12 29.71 -3.22 -2.35
C GLN A 12 29.04 -1.90 -1.93
N ALA A 13 27.77 -1.72 -2.27
CA ALA A 13 27.01 -0.56 -1.84
C ALA A 13 27.02 -0.49 -0.30
N THR A 14 27.34 0.68 0.25
CA THR A 14 27.34 0.94 1.70
C THR A 14 26.18 1.81 2.15
N THR A 15 25.42 2.34 1.20
CA THR A 15 24.25 3.21 1.43
C THR A 15 23.20 2.91 0.35
N PRO A 16 21.92 3.27 0.56
CA PRO A 16 20.87 3.12 -0.45
C PRO A 16 21.28 3.71 -1.81
N LEU A 17 20.93 3.00 -2.89
CA LEU A 17 21.31 3.39 -4.25
C LEU A 17 20.74 4.76 -4.66
N ALA A 18 19.59 5.15 -4.13
CA ALA A 18 18.95 6.45 -4.37
C ALA A 18 19.21 7.47 -3.26
N LYS A 19 20.25 7.26 -2.42
CA LYS A 19 20.62 8.22 -1.40
C LYS A 19 20.98 9.56 -2.05
N ASP A 20 20.50 10.66 -1.46
CA ASP A 20 20.75 12.04 -1.90
C ASP A 20 20.19 12.39 -3.29
N HIS A 21 19.33 11.51 -3.87
CA HIS A 21 18.59 11.79 -5.09
C HIS A 21 17.18 12.33 -4.79
N SER A 22 16.60 13.07 -5.72
CA SER A 22 15.22 13.60 -5.63
C SER A 22 14.14 12.51 -5.73
N LYS A 23 14.50 11.32 -6.21
CA LYS A 23 13.65 10.13 -6.29
C LYS A 23 14.13 9.08 -5.31
N PHE A 24 13.24 8.20 -4.92
CA PHE A 24 13.57 7.03 -4.09
C PHE A 24 13.58 5.75 -4.91
N LEU A 25 14.26 4.75 -4.40
CA LEU A 25 14.17 3.37 -4.86
C LEU A 25 13.58 2.53 -3.74
N GLY A 26 12.38 1.99 -3.97
CA GLY A 26 11.62 1.27 -2.95
C GLY A 26 11.57 -0.23 -3.17
N ASN A 27 11.28 -0.94 -2.09
CA ASN A 27 10.97 -2.37 -2.15
C ASN A 27 9.95 -2.76 -1.07
N ILE A 28 9.38 -3.94 -1.28
CA ILE A 28 8.50 -4.58 -0.30
C ILE A 28 9.31 -5.23 0.82
N ILE A 29 8.66 -5.33 1.99
CA ILE A 29 9.13 -6.16 3.09
C ILE A 29 8.15 -7.32 3.26
N PRO A 30 8.61 -8.57 3.04
CA PRO A 30 7.81 -9.76 3.32
C PRO A 30 7.68 -9.99 4.84
N HIS A 31 7.85 -11.21 5.33
CA HIS A 31 7.75 -11.52 6.77
C HIS A 31 8.97 -11.08 7.60
N PHE A 32 10.08 -10.77 6.95
CA PHE A 32 11.34 -10.35 7.59
C PHE A 32 11.96 -9.19 6.80
N ILE A 33 12.81 -8.41 7.48
CA ILE A 33 13.59 -7.36 6.82
C ILE A 33 14.81 -8.00 6.17
N PRO A 34 14.98 -7.92 4.83
CA PRO A 34 16.17 -8.42 4.17
C PRO A 34 17.45 -7.75 4.72
N GLN A 35 18.49 -8.54 4.98
CA GLN A 35 19.72 -8.08 5.63
C GLN A 35 20.38 -6.89 4.92
N GLN A 36 20.28 -6.82 3.61
CA GLN A 36 20.88 -5.75 2.79
C GLN A 36 19.90 -4.63 2.43
N TYR A 37 18.73 -4.55 3.10
CA TYR A 37 17.71 -3.58 2.74
C TYR A 37 18.27 -2.16 2.70
N ASN A 38 18.97 -1.73 3.75
CA ASN A 38 19.53 -0.39 3.91
C ASN A 38 20.72 -0.08 2.99
N LEU A 39 21.21 -1.06 2.24
CA LEU A 39 22.26 -0.87 1.24
C LEU A 39 21.69 -0.58 -0.16
N LEU A 40 20.42 -0.91 -0.39
CA LEU A 40 19.82 -0.85 -1.72
C LEU A 40 18.64 0.12 -1.78
N TRP A 41 17.79 0.15 -0.73
CA TRP A 41 16.47 0.76 -0.77
C TRP A 41 16.35 1.91 0.25
N ASN A 42 15.58 2.93 -0.11
CA ASN A 42 15.24 4.07 0.76
C ASN A 42 13.73 4.41 0.76
N GLN A 43 12.90 3.46 0.37
CA GLN A 43 11.44 3.49 0.54
C GLN A 43 10.96 2.10 0.93
N VAL A 44 10.02 2.00 1.86
CA VAL A 44 9.52 0.77 2.46
C VAL A 44 8.03 0.61 2.21
N THR A 45 7.63 -0.59 1.76
CA THR A 45 6.24 -1.03 1.69
C THR A 45 6.12 -2.40 2.38
N ALA A 46 5.17 -2.58 3.28
CA ALA A 46 4.88 -3.91 3.81
C ALA A 46 4.11 -4.73 2.76
N GLU A 47 4.62 -5.91 2.38
CA GLU A 47 4.03 -6.71 1.30
C GLU A 47 2.58 -7.13 1.59
N ASN A 48 2.37 -7.77 2.74
CA ASN A 48 1.05 -8.26 3.15
C ASN A 48 0.57 -7.67 4.49
N ALA A 49 1.51 -7.22 5.32
CA ALA A 49 1.20 -6.85 6.69
C ALA A 49 0.38 -5.55 6.82
N GLY A 50 0.30 -4.72 5.77
CA GLY A 50 -0.52 -3.52 5.72
C GLY A 50 -1.94 -3.75 5.21
N LYS A 51 -2.26 -4.93 4.70
CA LYS A 51 -3.60 -5.26 4.19
C LYS A 51 -4.57 -5.45 5.34
N TRP A 52 -5.77 -4.89 5.24
CA TRP A 52 -6.73 -4.88 6.33
C TRP A 52 -7.03 -6.28 6.87
N GLY A 53 -7.23 -7.28 5.99
CA GLY A 53 -7.45 -8.66 6.42
C GLY A 53 -6.27 -9.29 7.16
N SER A 54 -5.04 -8.79 6.97
CA SER A 54 -3.86 -9.23 7.75
C SER A 54 -3.78 -8.54 9.11
N ILE A 55 -4.25 -7.31 9.19
CA ILE A 55 -4.25 -6.52 10.43
C ILE A 55 -5.43 -6.94 11.33
N GLU A 56 -6.59 -7.18 10.74
CA GLU A 56 -7.83 -7.45 11.47
C GLU A 56 -8.56 -8.68 10.90
N SER A 57 -7.90 -9.83 10.92
CA SER A 57 -8.49 -11.10 10.50
C SER A 57 -9.71 -11.51 11.33
N THR A 58 -9.74 -11.09 12.58
CA THR A 58 -10.86 -11.22 13.52
C THR A 58 -11.31 -9.82 13.92
N ARG A 59 -12.59 -9.54 13.78
CA ARG A 59 -13.18 -8.23 14.07
C ARG A 59 -12.80 -7.72 15.45
N ASN A 60 -12.37 -6.46 15.54
CA ASN A 60 -11.91 -5.77 16.76
C ASN A 60 -10.65 -6.38 17.41
N ILE A 61 -9.90 -7.23 16.67
CA ILE A 61 -8.62 -7.77 17.14
C ILE A 61 -7.54 -7.37 16.16
N MET A 62 -6.80 -6.30 16.48
CA MET A 62 -5.78 -5.71 15.62
C MET A 62 -4.41 -6.37 15.81
N SER A 63 -3.77 -6.78 14.73
CA SER A 63 -2.44 -7.41 14.65
C SER A 63 -1.45 -6.55 13.88
N TRP A 64 -0.92 -5.51 14.49
CA TRP A 64 -0.05 -4.52 13.85
C TRP A 64 1.44 -4.93 13.78
N GLY A 65 1.88 -5.93 14.54
CA GLY A 65 3.30 -6.19 14.79
C GLY A 65 4.21 -6.27 13.55
N ASN A 66 3.76 -6.89 12.47
CA ASN A 66 4.54 -6.98 11.23
C ASN A 66 4.56 -5.64 10.46
N HIS A 67 3.45 -4.92 10.47
CA HIS A 67 3.35 -3.60 9.85
C HIS A 67 4.18 -2.56 10.63
N ASP A 68 4.11 -2.60 11.98
CA ASP A 68 4.94 -1.77 12.86
C ASP A 68 6.43 -1.93 12.58
N ARG A 69 6.88 -3.16 12.32
CA ARG A 69 8.27 -3.46 12.01
C ARG A 69 8.72 -2.78 10.71
N ALA A 70 7.88 -2.82 9.67
CA ALA A 70 8.14 -2.17 8.41
C ALA A 70 8.13 -0.64 8.55
N TYR A 71 7.15 -0.10 9.27
CA TYR A 71 7.07 1.33 9.55
C TYR A 71 8.27 1.83 10.37
N LYS A 72 8.65 1.07 11.41
CA LYS A 72 9.83 1.40 12.23
C LYS A 72 11.12 1.43 11.42
N LEU A 73 11.31 0.49 10.49
CA LEU A 73 12.47 0.51 9.59
C LEU A 73 12.51 1.81 8.78
N ALA A 74 11.39 2.22 8.21
CA ALA A 74 11.32 3.46 7.45
C ALA A 74 11.58 4.68 8.33
N HIS A 75 10.94 4.74 9.49
CA HIS A 75 11.07 5.85 10.44
C HIS A 75 12.52 6.02 10.95
N ASP A 76 13.14 4.94 11.41
CA ASP A 76 14.50 4.97 11.99
C ASP A 76 15.57 5.36 10.97
N ASN A 77 15.32 5.16 9.69
CA ASN A 77 16.26 5.49 8.62
C ASN A 77 15.85 6.73 7.80
N ALA A 78 14.80 7.43 8.19
CA ALA A 78 14.21 8.56 7.44
C ALA A 78 13.83 8.18 5.99
N TYR A 79 13.39 6.96 5.77
CA TYR A 79 12.90 6.49 4.47
C TYR A 79 11.43 6.84 4.26
N LYS A 80 11.02 6.91 3.02
CA LYS A 80 9.61 7.01 2.68
C LYS A 80 8.87 5.73 3.04
N PHE A 81 7.68 5.86 3.61
CA PHE A 81 6.81 4.73 3.93
C PHE A 81 5.54 4.76 3.10
N ARG A 82 5.16 3.60 2.54
CA ARG A 82 3.91 3.38 1.82
C ARG A 82 3.04 2.39 2.59
N PHE A 83 1.83 2.81 2.93
CA PHE A 83 0.79 1.93 3.47
C PHE A 83 0.09 1.24 2.29
N HIS A 84 0.16 -0.08 2.23
CA HIS A 84 -0.46 -0.90 1.22
C HIS A 84 -1.29 -1.99 1.90
N THR A 85 -2.58 -1.96 1.91
CA THR A 85 -3.54 -1.05 1.25
C THR A 85 -4.82 -0.98 2.11
N ILE A 86 -5.66 0.06 1.94
CA ILE A 86 -6.84 0.23 2.80
C ILE A 86 -8.05 -0.54 2.23
N VAL A 87 -8.46 -0.25 0.99
CA VAL A 87 -9.63 -0.84 0.33
C VAL A 87 -9.18 -1.75 -0.80
N TRP A 88 -9.40 -3.06 -0.64
CA TRP A 88 -9.05 -4.06 -1.65
C TRP A 88 -9.82 -5.35 -1.43
N GLY A 89 -10.62 -5.79 -2.40
CA GLY A 89 -11.49 -6.95 -2.28
C GLY A 89 -10.78 -8.30 -2.13
N SER A 90 -9.50 -8.41 -2.55
CA SER A 90 -8.77 -9.68 -2.49
C SER A 90 -8.33 -10.05 -1.06
N GLN A 91 -7.90 -9.07 -0.24
CA GLN A 91 -7.43 -9.32 1.13
C GLN A 91 -8.08 -8.37 2.16
N GLU A 92 -9.35 -8.06 1.97
CA GLU A 92 -10.20 -7.47 3.01
C GLU A 92 -10.55 -8.52 4.08
N PRO A 93 -10.93 -8.12 5.31
CA PRO A 93 -11.38 -9.04 6.33
C PRO A 93 -12.61 -9.84 5.87
N ALA A 94 -12.57 -11.17 6.01
CA ALA A 94 -13.65 -12.03 5.52
C ALA A 94 -15.00 -11.76 6.19
N TRP A 95 -14.99 -11.26 7.44
CA TRP A 95 -16.19 -10.94 8.21
C TRP A 95 -16.96 -9.72 7.65
N LEU A 96 -16.31 -8.83 6.88
CA LEU A 96 -16.97 -7.67 6.23
C LEU A 96 -18.13 -8.08 5.31
N LYS A 97 -18.00 -9.21 4.62
CA LYS A 97 -19.00 -9.71 3.67
C LYS A 97 -20.35 -10.08 4.33
N ASN A 98 -20.34 -10.29 5.66
CA ASN A 98 -21.52 -10.62 6.44
C ASN A 98 -22.23 -9.38 7.02
N MET A 99 -21.74 -8.18 6.70
CA MET A 99 -22.25 -6.90 7.21
C MET A 99 -23.06 -6.17 6.15
N ASN A 100 -24.03 -5.38 6.60
CA ASN A 100 -24.71 -4.44 5.73
C ASN A 100 -23.82 -3.21 5.47
N ALA A 101 -24.18 -2.41 4.45
CA ALA A 101 -23.42 -1.26 3.99
C ALA A 101 -23.10 -0.24 5.12
N GLN A 102 -24.07 0.03 5.99
CA GLN A 102 -23.87 0.95 7.12
C GLN A 102 -22.84 0.42 8.11
N GLN A 103 -22.90 -0.85 8.44
CA GLN A 103 -21.94 -1.52 9.33
C GLN A 103 -20.54 -1.52 8.72
N GLN A 104 -20.41 -1.87 7.42
CA GLN A 104 -19.12 -1.84 6.71
C GLN A 104 -18.48 -0.44 6.74
N LEU A 105 -19.27 0.61 6.54
CA LEU A 105 -18.77 1.98 6.60
C LEU A 105 -18.28 2.36 8.01
N ILE A 106 -18.97 1.92 9.07
CA ILE A 106 -18.54 2.13 10.45
C ILE A 106 -17.17 1.46 10.69
N GLU A 107 -17.02 0.20 10.30
CA GLU A 107 -15.74 -0.53 10.46
C GLU A 107 -14.58 0.12 9.68
N LEU A 108 -14.84 0.56 8.45
CA LEU A 108 -13.81 1.25 7.66
C LEU A 108 -13.36 2.56 8.33
N ASN A 109 -14.30 3.35 8.85
CA ASN A 109 -13.98 4.57 9.58
C ASN A 109 -13.19 4.28 10.86
N GLU A 110 -13.53 3.22 11.59
CA GLU A 110 -12.78 2.78 12.76
C GLU A 110 -11.36 2.35 12.40
N PHE A 111 -11.22 1.51 11.37
CA PHE A 111 -9.90 1.08 10.87
C PHE A 111 -9.03 2.26 10.46
N MET A 112 -9.56 3.20 9.67
CA MET A 112 -8.82 4.41 9.25
C MET A 112 -8.46 5.31 10.45
N THR A 113 -9.35 5.43 11.44
CA THR A 113 -9.09 6.18 12.67
C THR A 113 -7.90 5.59 13.42
N ILE A 114 -7.91 4.27 13.66
CA ILE A 114 -6.83 3.58 14.38
C ILE A 114 -5.52 3.66 13.59
N ALA A 115 -5.56 3.42 12.28
CA ALA A 115 -4.38 3.47 11.43
C ALA A 115 -3.75 4.87 11.38
N SER A 116 -4.55 5.93 11.24
CA SER A 116 -4.06 7.31 11.19
C SER A 116 -3.43 7.77 12.50
N GLN A 117 -4.00 7.36 13.64
CA GLN A 117 -3.44 7.65 14.96
C GLN A 117 -2.14 6.87 15.21
N ARG A 118 -2.06 5.64 14.73
CA ARG A 118 -0.89 4.79 14.89
C ARG A 118 0.28 5.23 14.01
N TYR A 119 -0.01 5.71 12.81
CA TYR A 119 0.99 6.08 11.79
C TYR A 119 0.78 7.50 11.26
N PRO A 120 1.02 8.53 12.07
CA PRO A 120 0.68 9.92 11.74
C PRO A 120 1.50 10.49 10.57
N ASN A 121 2.63 9.87 10.21
CA ASN A 121 3.59 10.36 9.22
C ASN A 121 3.74 9.40 8.01
N ILE A 122 2.66 8.82 7.54
CA ILE A 122 2.67 8.02 6.30
C ILE A 122 2.85 8.96 5.11
N HIS A 123 3.83 8.64 4.25
CA HIS A 123 4.09 9.43 3.04
C HIS A 123 3.12 9.10 1.90
N TYR A 124 2.90 7.81 1.65
CA TYR A 124 2.10 7.28 0.55
C TYR A 124 1.07 6.28 1.06
N ILE A 125 -0.14 6.35 0.55
CA ILE A 125 -1.20 5.39 0.89
C ILE A 125 -1.82 4.90 -0.41
N ASP A 126 -1.80 3.59 -0.61
CA ASP A 126 -2.62 2.94 -1.62
C ASP A 126 -4.03 2.80 -1.05
N VAL A 127 -4.88 3.77 -1.36
CA VAL A 127 -6.24 3.85 -0.80
C VAL A 127 -7.11 2.75 -1.36
N VAL A 128 -7.14 2.63 -2.69
CA VAL A 128 -7.86 1.57 -3.40
C VAL A 128 -6.86 0.79 -4.24
N ASN A 129 -6.83 -0.51 -4.02
CA ASN A 129 -6.00 -1.42 -4.81
C ASN A 129 -6.89 -2.26 -5.73
N GLU A 130 -6.51 -2.35 -7.00
CA GLU A 130 -7.14 -3.17 -8.03
C GLU A 130 -8.66 -2.96 -8.17
N PRO A 131 -9.14 -1.72 -8.34
CA PRO A 131 -10.57 -1.45 -8.42
C PRO A 131 -11.26 -2.16 -9.58
N ILE A 132 -10.53 -2.47 -10.66
CA ILE A 132 -11.04 -3.15 -11.85
C ILE A 132 -11.09 -4.66 -11.62
N HIS A 133 -9.98 -5.23 -11.09
CA HIS A 133 -9.81 -6.68 -11.00
C HIS A 133 -10.32 -7.29 -9.69
N ALA A 134 -10.26 -6.55 -8.59
CA ALA A 134 -10.64 -7.03 -7.27
C ALA A 134 -11.41 -5.96 -6.44
N PRO A 135 -12.59 -5.53 -6.91
CA PRO A 135 -13.38 -4.55 -6.20
C PRO A 135 -13.78 -5.06 -4.81
N SER A 136 -13.75 -4.16 -3.82
CA SER A 136 -14.10 -4.49 -2.44
C SER A 136 -15.59 -4.85 -2.27
N SER A 137 -15.86 -5.73 -1.30
CA SER A 137 -17.24 -6.02 -0.87
C SER A 137 -17.94 -4.80 -0.25
N MET A 138 -17.18 -3.76 0.13
CA MET A 138 -17.71 -2.50 0.64
C MET A 138 -18.14 -1.52 -0.46
N LYS A 139 -18.09 -1.91 -1.72
CA LYS A 139 -18.43 -1.04 -2.84
C LYS A 139 -19.76 -0.30 -2.64
N GLU A 140 -20.80 -1.00 -2.24
CA GLU A 140 -22.12 -0.40 -2.00
C GLU A 140 -22.13 0.53 -0.78
N ALA A 141 -21.35 0.21 0.27
CA ALA A 141 -21.18 1.08 1.45
C ALA A 141 -20.50 2.41 1.10
N LEU A 142 -19.69 2.42 0.05
CA LEU A 142 -18.92 3.56 -0.44
C LEU A 142 -19.62 4.31 -1.58
N GLY A 143 -20.90 4.02 -1.87
CA GLY A 143 -21.69 4.72 -2.88
C GLY A 143 -21.88 3.97 -4.19
N GLY A 144 -21.38 2.75 -4.30
CA GLY A 144 -21.56 1.88 -5.47
C GLY A 144 -20.90 2.46 -6.73
N ASN A 145 -21.53 2.17 -7.87
CA ASN A 145 -21.08 2.75 -9.13
C ASN A 145 -21.42 4.25 -9.23
N GLY A 146 -22.52 4.68 -8.58
CA GLY A 146 -22.97 6.05 -8.62
C GLY A 146 -23.16 6.60 -10.04
N THR A 147 -22.86 7.88 -10.22
CA THR A 147 -23.02 8.57 -11.51
C THR A 147 -21.82 8.43 -12.44
N THR A 148 -20.63 8.24 -11.87
CA THR A 148 -19.39 8.11 -12.64
C THR A 148 -19.05 6.67 -13.04
N GLY A 149 -19.70 5.69 -12.43
CA GLY A 149 -19.32 4.27 -12.49
C GLY A 149 -18.30 3.89 -11.38
N TRP A 150 -17.68 4.89 -10.73
CA TRP A 150 -16.58 4.72 -9.78
C TRP A 150 -16.74 5.54 -8.50
N ASP A 151 -17.97 5.96 -8.16
CA ASP A 151 -18.24 6.80 -6.99
C ASP A 151 -17.70 6.20 -5.69
N TRP A 152 -17.67 4.86 -5.57
CA TRP A 152 -17.08 4.16 -4.45
C TRP A 152 -15.56 4.37 -4.32
N VAL A 153 -14.84 4.51 -5.43
CA VAL A 153 -13.39 4.82 -5.44
C VAL A 153 -13.17 6.25 -4.98
N VAL A 154 -13.94 7.20 -5.54
CA VAL A 154 -13.91 8.61 -5.14
C VAL A 154 -14.16 8.73 -3.64
N LYS A 155 -15.21 8.07 -3.14
CA LYS A 155 -15.57 8.12 -1.72
C LYS A 155 -14.49 7.51 -0.81
N SER A 156 -13.81 6.47 -1.27
CA SER A 156 -12.67 5.89 -0.54
C SER A 156 -11.53 6.89 -0.40
N VAL A 157 -11.21 7.62 -1.47
CA VAL A 157 -10.16 8.65 -1.46
C VAL A 157 -10.55 9.86 -0.61
N GLU A 158 -11.81 10.30 -0.65
CA GLU A 158 -12.33 11.37 0.22
C GLU A 158 -12.19 11.00 1.71
N LEU A 159 -12.59 9.77 2.09
CA LEU A 159 -12.42 9.29 3.46
C LEU A 159 -10.95 9.23 3.85
N ALA A 160 -10.10 8.67 3.00
CA ALA A 160 -8.66 8.62 3.27
C ALA A 160 -8.05 10.02 3.42
N ARG A 161 -8.48 11.00 2.64
CA ARG A 161 -8.04 12.40 2.77
C ARG A 161 -8.43 13.01 4.11
N HIS A 162 -9.59 12.65 4.65
CA HIS A 162 -10.02 13.09 5.97
C HIS A 162 -9.10 12.57 7.08
N TYR A 163 -8.76 11.28 7.05
CA TYR A 163 -7.93 10.64 8.08
C TYR A 163 -6.42 10.87 7.90
N PHE A 164 -5.98 11.05 6.65
CA PHE A 164 -4.56 11.20 6.29
C PHE A 164 -4.34 12.48 5.46
N PRO A 165 -4.52 13.66 6.06
CA PRO A 165 -4.54 14.93 5.33
C PRO A 165 -3.22 15.26 4.62
N ASN A 166 -2.10 14.74 5.12
CA ASN A 166 -0.75 15.06 4.64
C ASN A 166 -0.14 13.97 3.75
N SER A 167 -0.80 12.83 3.59
CA SER A 167 -0.30 11.73 2.78
C SER A 167 -0.62 11.93 1.30
N GLU A 168 0.24 11.42 0.42
CA GLU A 168 -0.06 11.27 -0.99
C GLU A 168 -0.92 10.00 -1.18
N LEU A 169 -2.10 10.17 -1.79
CA LEU A 169 -3.10 9.11 -1.94
C LEU A 169 -3.05 8.52 -3.33
N HIS A 170 -3.01 7.22 -3.42
CA HIS A 170 -2.88 6.49 -4.67
C HIS A 170 -4.03 5.52 -4.89
N ILE A 171 -4.32 5.28 -6.17
CA ILE A 171 -5.16 4.20 -6.68
C ILE A 171 -4.24 3.30 -7.50
N ASN A 172 -4.14 2.02 -7.15
CA ASN A 172 -3.31 1.08 -7.86
C ASN A 172 -4.14 0.12 -8.72
N GLU A 173 -3.61 -0.18 -9.91
CA GLU A 173 -4.14 -1.23 -10.76
C GLU A 173 -2.99 -1.91 -11.50
N PHE A 174 -3.09 -3.23 -11.75
CA PHE A 174 -2.11 -3.95 -12.56
C PHE A 174 -2.54 -4.03 -14.04
N HIS A 175 -1.62 -4.37 -14.90
CA HIS A 175 -1.78 -4.41 -16.36
C HIS A 175 -2.10 -3.07 -17.04
N VAL A 176 -2.08 -1.94 -16.34
CA VAL A 176 -2.28 -0.62 -16.93
C VAL A 176 -1.20 -0.28 -17.94
N MET A 177 0.06 -0.62 -17.63
CA MET A 177 1.24 -0.32 -18.44
C MET A 177 1.76 -1.53 -19.24
N ALA A 178 1.23 -2.72 -19.02
CA ALA A 178 1.81 -3.95 -19.53
C ALA A 178 1.35 -4.35 -20.95
N GLY A 179 0.51 -3.54 -21.61
CA GLY A 179 0.11 -3.74 -23.01
C GLY A 179 -0.71 -4.99 -23.32
N TRP A 180 -1.35 -5.60 -22.31
CA TRP A 180 -2.14 -6.81 -22.50
C TRP A 180 -3.53 -6.55 -23.09
N SER A 181 -4.13 -5.41 -22.77
CA SER A 181 -5.27 -4.85 -23.48
C SER A 181 -5.41 -3.36 -23.22
N ASP A 182 -5.85 -2.60 -24.21
CA ASP A 182 -6.18 -1.20 -24.06
C ASP A 182 -7.39 -0.99 -23.13
N ASP A 183 -8.17 -2.03 -22.88
CA ASP A 183 -9.38 -1.98 -22.05
C ASP A 183 -9.09 -1.66 -20.59
N VAL A 184 -8.03 -2.26 -20.01
CA VAL A 184 -7.62 -1.95 -18.61
C VAL A 184 -7.13 -0.52 -18.50
N LEU A 185 -6.30 -0.06 -19.43
CA LEU A 185 -5.83 1.32 -19.48
C LEU A 185 -7.00 2.30 -19.63
N ASN A 186 -7.88 2.07 -20.61
CA ASN A 186 -9.04 2.95 -20.86
C ASN A 186 -9.98 2.99 -19.65
N THR A 187 -10.21 1.85 -18.99
CA THR A 187 -11.03 1.79 -17.77
C THR A 187 -10.34 2.54 -16.62
N TYR A 188 -9.02 2.35 -16.46
CA TYR A 188 -8.26 3.05 -15.40
C TYR A 188 -8.28 4.57 -15.60
N LEU A 189 -8.19 5.05 -16.85
CA LEU A 189 -8.29 6.48 -17.19
C LEU A 189 -9.68 7.08 -16.90
N GLN A 190 -10.72 6.26 -16.76
CA GLN A 190 -12.04 6.73 -16.31
C GLN A 190 -12.13 6.85 -14.79
N ILE A 191 -11.24 6.19 -14.05
CA ILE A 191 -11.20 6.20 -12.59
C ILE A 191 -10.49 7.46 -12.08
N ILE A 192 -9.44 7.89 -12.78
CA ILE A 192 -8.58 9.00 -12.38
C ILE A 192 -8.97 10.30 -13.12
#